data_c66e6b1bcbfea0ec844dd03f075b8e86
#
_entry.id   c66e6b1bcbfea0ec844dd03f075b8e86
#
_cell.length_a   1.000
_cell.length_b   1.000
_cell.length_c   1.000
_cell.angle_alpha   90.00
_cell.angle_beta   90.00
_cell.angle_gamma   90.00
#
_symmetry.space_group_name_H-M   'P 1'
#
loop_
_entity.id
_entity.type
_entity.pdbx_description
1 polymer ?
#
loop_
_entity_poly.entity_id
_entity_poly.type
_entity_poly.pdbx_seq_one_letter_code
_entity_poly.pdbx_strand_id
1 'polypeptide(L)'
;MAQTSTDELTAIRLENDKFSVFDTFTAPEKVAQLAIVGSTVHVAYSKFSQSDQDLELFQSMLSTAVAILIGLGVSYRARVSNNGLNGTLPVRKADLLPSFNVLYLLYLPTFLSLLFAREYTILNLAMTFNCADIAPYMRLPVQAIMVLISGFPDNDNSTVFKALALNCVLAFCLEKVGQLKSFDRVESNLFSIGLTNVLFLIDSSQIHFQVLQNVLRGFLVAVAVNYLLLKLVSRCNPYLRSFVLFTSFACVFPLTVIHIFQINGENPAVWLYSYITSSSTRIKITLSWLFGLLLLIPNIMIFKSSFSLNSSRKIWHFIVLILIVPPLKADPEFVKIALAGTIVSFLAVEYLRYLKLAPLGDYFDSKLRSFADFRDERGPIIISYIYLVIGVATPLLINGSLVGVISLGLGDSLASIVGNRWGRHKWPGTNKTYEGTAAFVAATAVCGLSFKRFLGEFTDVSYIKLLSICLFSGLLEGNSVLNDNILIPAFMLIVREVFK
;
A
#
# COMPACT_ATOMS: atom_id res chain seq x y z
N MET A 1 -9.25 -5.30 35.25
CA MET A 1 -8.50 -4.56 34.22
C MET A 1 -8.64 -5.12 32.80
N ALA A 2 -8.85 -6.43 32.58
CA ALA A 2 -9.04 -7.01 31.23
C ALA A 2 -10.46 -6.78 30.64
N GLN A 3 -11.46 -6.57 31.45
CA GLN A 3 -12.84 -6.35 30.98
C GLN A 3 -13.08 -4.93 30.44
N THR A 4 -12.44 -3.91 31.03
CA THR A 4 -12.55 -2.51 30.59
C THR A 4 -11.93 -2.31 29.20
N SER A 5 -10.88 -3.04 28.84
CA SER A 5 -10.25 -2.92 27.51
C SER A 5 -11.08 -3.54 26.38
N THR A 6 -11.86 -4.58 26.69
CA THR A 6 -12.79 -5.21 25.74
C THR A 6 -14.01 -4.35 25.46
N ASP A 7 -14.51 -3.64 26.45
CA ASP A 7 -15.66 -2.75 26.29
C ASP A 7 -15.31 -1.45 25.55
N GLU A 8 -14.12 -0.87 25.79
CA GLU A 8 -13.60 0.25 25.00
C GLU A 8 -13.31 -0.16 23.56
N LEU A 9 -12.71 -1.32 23.33
CA LEU A 9 -12.47 -1.86 21.99
C LEU A 9 -13.79 -2.16 21.26
N THR A 10 -14.82 -2.59 21.97
CA THR A 10 -16.16 -2.82 21.42
C THR A 10 -16.87 -1.50 21.11
N ALA A 11 -16.70 -0.47 21.95
CA ALA A 11 -17.25 0.86 21.73
C ALA A 11 -16.58 1.55 20.52
N ILE A 12 -15.25 1.49 20.42
CA ILE A 12 -14.49 2.00 19.26
C ILE A 12 -14.87 1.22 17.98
N ARG A 13 -15.16 -0.07 18.10
CA ARG A 13 -15.61 -0.91 16.98
C ARG A 13 -17.03 -0.54 16.53
N LEU A 14 -17.95 -0.27 17.48
CA LEU A 14 -19.31 0.18 17.19
C LEU A 14 -19.32 1.60 16.59
N GLU A 15 -18.37 2.45 16.94
CA GLU A 15 -18.21 3.77 16.39
C GLU A 15 -17.67 3.74 14.96
N ASN A 16 -16.70 2.85 14.67
CA ASN A 16 -16.21 2.62 13.31
C ASN A 16 -17.24 1.90 12.41
N ASP A 17 -18.14 1.10 12.97
CA ASP A 17 -19.21 0.41 12.23
C ASP A 17 -20.34 1.35 11.78
N LYS A 18 -20.38 2.58 12.27
CA LYS A 18 -21.39 3.59 11.89
C LYS A 18 -21.09 4.28 10.56
N PHE A 19 -19.92 4.08 9.97
CA PHE A 19 -19.48 4.83 8.78
C PHE A 19 -19.76 4.09 7.46
N SER A 20 -20.99 4.15 6.99
CA SER A 20 -21.32 3.80 5.60
C SER A 20 -21.16 5.00 4.68
N VAL A 21 -20.89 4.77 3.38
CA VAL A 21 -20.84 5.84 2.37
C VAL A 21 -22.11 6.69 2.38
N PHE A 22 -23.25 6.09 2.69
CA PHE A 22 -24.57 6.75 2.67
C PHE A 22 -24.95 7.39 4.01
N ASP A 23 -24.46 6.88 5.15
CA ASP A 23 -24.83 7.36 6.47
C ASP A 23 -24.00 8.59 6.93
N THR A 24 -22.93 8.96 6.22
CA THR A 24 -21.91 9.89 6.72
C THR A 24 -21.50 11.01 5.79
N PHE A 25 -22.26 11.23 4.70
CA PHE A 25 -22.00 12.35 3.77
C PHE A 25 -22.06 13.75 4.43
N THR A 26 -22.67 13.85 5.60
CA THR A 26 -22.81 15.10 6.35
C THR A 26 -21.68 15.34 7.35
N ALA A 27 -20.78 14.38 7.56
CA ALA A 27 -19.67 14.56 8.48
C ALA A 27 -18.60 15.51 7.89
N PRO A 28 -18.17 16.54 8.63
CA PRO A 28 -17.25 17.56 8.10
C PRO A 28 -15.96 16.99 7.51
N GLU A 29 -15.41 15.94 8.11
CA GLU A 29 -14.18 15.30 7.62
C GLU A 29 -14.40 14.62 6.26
N LYS A 30 -15.60 14.11 5.96
CA LYS A 30 -15.90 13.51 4.66
C LYS A 30 -16.04 14.59 3.58
N VAL A 31 -16.66 15.70 3.94
CA VAL A 31 -16.75 16.86 3.05
C VAL A 31 -15.36 17.42 2.73
N ALA A 32 -14.48 17.52 3.72
CA ALA A 32 -13.10 17.94 3.52
C ALA A 32 -12.33 17.00 2.58
N GLN A 33 -12.45 15.68 2.76
CA GLN A 33 -11.81 14.69 1.88
C GLN A 33 -12.36 14.79 0.44
N LEU A 34 -13.67 14.93 0.26
CA LEU A 34 -14.28 15.10 -1.06
C LEU A 34 -13.83 16.40 -1.72
N ALA A 35 -13.73 17.50 -0.97
CA ALA A 35 -13.24 18.77 -1.49
C ALA A 35 -11.77 18.67 -1.94
N ILE A 36 -10.90 18.00 -1.15
CA ILE A 36 -9.49 17.82 -1.48
C ILE A 36 -9.35 16.95 -2.73
N VAL A 37 -9.98 15.78 -2.77
CA VAL A 37 -9.92 14.87 -3.92
C VAL A 37 -10.57 15.52 -5.14
N GLY A 38 -11.74 16.15 -4.98
CA GLY A 38 -12.43 16.86 -6.06
C GLY A 38 -11.61 18.01 -6.65
N SER A 39 -10.88 18.76 -5.82
CA SER A 39 -9.96 19.80 -6.31
C SER A 39 -8.83 19.22 -7.16
N THR A 40 -8.26 18.08 -6.76
CA THR A 40 -7.22 17.41 -7.56
C THR A 40 -7.78 16.85 -8.88
N VAL A 41 -8.99 16.29 -8.86
CA VAL A 41 -9.71 15.85 -10.07
C VAL A 41 -9.98 17.03 -11.01
N HIS A 42 -10.40 18.18 -10.49
CA HIS A 42 -10.66 19.38 -11.27
C HIS A 42 -9.38 19.92 -11.95
N VAL A 43 -8.26 19.99 -11.21
CA VAL A 43 -6.97 20.41 -11.77
C VAL A 43 -6.50 19.42 -12.84
N ALA A 44 -6.66 18.11 -12.60
CA ALA A 44 -6.37 17.09 -13.59
C ALA A 44 -7.24 17.26 -14.85
N TYR A 45 -8.55 17.49 -14.70
CA TYR A 45 -9.45 17.79 -15.83
C TYR A 45 -8.92 18.95 -16.66
N SER A 46 -8.55 20.06 -16.03
CA SER A 46 -8.01 21.24 -16.73
C SER A 46 -6.73 20.94 -17.52
N LYS A 47 -5.90 20.00 -17.03
CA LYS A 47 -4.69 19.57 -17.72
C LYS A 47 -4.99 18.63 -18.90
N PHE A 48 -5.87 17.66 -18.71
CA PHE A 48 -6.22 16.67 -19.72
C PHE A 48 -7.20 17.21 -20.79
N SER A 49 -7.93 18.31 -20.52
CA SER A 49 -8.81 18.96 -21.50
C SER A 49 -8.07 19.74 -22.61
N GLN A 50 -6.75 19.77 -22.58
CA GLN A 50 -5.94 20.44 -23.60
C GLN A 50 -5.77 19.61 -24.89
N SER A 51 -6.05 18.32 -24.84
CA SER A 51 -5.97 17.37 -25.96
C SER A 51 -7.28 16.59 -26.06
N ASP A 52 -7.84 16.48 -27.28
CA ASP A 52 -9.11 15.79 -27.49
C ASP A 52 -9.05 14.31 -27.06
N GLN A 53 -7.94 13.62 -27.36
CA GLN A 53 -7.74 12.21 -26.98
C GLN A 53 -7.64 12.03 -25.46
N ASP A 54 -6.93 12.94 -24.77
CA ASP A 54 -6.82 12.90 -23.31
C ASP A 54 -8.16 13.22 -22.64
N LEU A 55 -8.92 14.15 -23.22
CA LEU A 55 -10.26 14.51 -22.76
C LEU A 55 -11.24 13.33 -22.88
N GLU A 56 -11.20 12.61 -24.00
CA GLU A 56 -12.06 11.44 -24.24
C GLU A 56 -11.75 10.32 -23.20
N LEU A 57 -10.46 10.03 -22.96
CA LEU A 57 -10.05 9.08 -21.93
C LEU A 57 -10.54 9.53 -20.54
N PHE A 58 -10.40 10.81 -20.22
CA PHE A 58 -10.80 11.35 -18.92
C PHE A 58 -12.32 11.27 -18.73
N GLN A 59 -13.10 11.55 -19.77
CA GLN A 59 -14.57 11.43 -19.76
C GLN A 59 -15.02 9.96 -19.62
N SER A 60 -14.37 9.05 -20.34
CA SER A 60 -14.61 7.61 -20.23
C SER A 60 -14.28 7.11 -18.80
N MET A 61 -13.19 7.58 -18.22
CA MET A 61 -12.82 7.29 -16.83
C MET A 61 -13.90 7.77 -15.85
N LEU A 62 -14.39 9.02 -15.99
CA LEU A 62 -15.42 9.55 -15.09
C LEU A 62 -16.75 8.81 -15.24
N SER A 63 -17.19 8.53 -16.47
CA SER A 63 -18.42 7.80 -16.72
C SER A 63 -18.37 6.37 -16.15
N THR A 64 -17.23 5.69 -16.32
CA THR A 64 -16.99 4.35 -15.74
C THR A 64 -16.97 4.41 -14.21
N ALA A 65 -16.35 5.42 -13.61
CA ALA A 65 -16.34 5.61 -12.16
C ALA A 65 -17.76 5.80 -11.60
N VAL A 66 -18.59 6.59 -12.28
CA VAL A 66 -20.02 6.79 -11.91
C VAL A 66 -20.77 5.47 -12.02
N ALA A 67 -20.57 4.70 -13.11
CA ALA A 67 -21.21 3.41 -13.29
C ALA A 67 -20.82 2.42 -12.16
N ILE A 68 -19.56 2.40 -11.76
CA ILE A 68 -19.08 1.59 -10.63
C ILE A 68 -19.74 2.03 -9.33
N LEU A 69 -19.81 3.33 -9.03
CA LEU A 69 -20.46 3.84 -7.82
C LEU A 69 -21.95 3.46 -7.76
N ILE A 70 -22.65 3.56 -8.90
CA ILE A 70 -24.05 3.10 -9.01
C ILE A 70 -24.14 1.60 -8.77
N GLY A 71 -23.28 0.80 -9.40
CA GLY A 71 -23.23 -0.65 -9.24
C GLY A 71 -22.95 -1.07 -7.79
N LEU A 72 -22.03 -0.39 -7.12
CA LEU A 72 -21.76 -0.60 -5.69
C LEU A 72 -22.98 -0.27 -4.83
N GLY A 73 -23.66 0.85 -5.11
CA GLY A 73 -24.88 1.25 -4.41
C GLY A 73 -26.04 0.25 -4.60
N VAL A 74 -26.23 -0.23 -5.83
CA VAL A 74 -27.26 -1.23 -6.15
C VAL A 74 -26.96 -2.58 -5.47
N SER A 75 -25.71 -3.05 -5.54
CA SER A 75 -25.30 -4.31 -4.92
C SER A 75 -25.52 -4.28 -3.40
N TYR A 76 -25.18 -3.18 -2.77
CA TYR A 76 -25.43 -2.94 -1.36
C TYR A 76 -26.92 -2.98 -1.02
N ARG A 77 -27.74 -2.21 -1.74
CA ARG A 77 -29.19 -2.14 -1.52
C ARG A 77 -29.85 -3.51 -1.65
N ALA A 78 -29.46 -4.28 -2.68
CA ALA A 78 -29.97 -5.62 -2.89
C ALA A 78 -29.65 -6.55 -1.70
N ARG A 79 -28.45 -6.46 -1.13
CA ARG A 79 -28.05 -7.27 0.02
C ARG A 79 -28.81 -6.89 1.29
N VAL A 80 -28.97 -5.60 1.56
CA VAL A 80 -29.77 -5.13 2.71
C VAL A 80 -31.22 -5.62 2.62
N SER A 81 -31.81 -5.54 1.42
CA SER A 81 -33.17 -6.03 1.17
C SER A 81 -33.31 -7.54 1.38
N ASN A 82 -32.37 -8.33 0.87
CA ASN A 82 -32.40 -9.79 1.01
C ASN A 82 -32.19 -10.25 2.47
N ASN A 83 -31.35 -9.58 3.23
CA ASN A 83 -31.15 -9.91 4.65
C ASN A 83 -32.35 -9.54 5.54
N GLY A 84 -33.12 -8.53 5.16
CA GLY A 84 -34.37 -8.16 5.84
C GLY A 84 -35.49 -9.18 5.65
N LEU A 85 -35.48 -9.92 4.54
CA LEU A 85 -36.50 -10.93 4.20
C LEU A 85 -36.27 -12.31 4.83
N ASN A 86 -35.02 -12.67 5.14
CA ASN A 86 -34.67 -14.04 5.55
C ASN A 86 -34.46 -14.23 7.06
N GLY A 87 -34.67 -13.23 7.91
CA GLY A 87 -34.67 -13.37 9.38
C GLY A 87 -33.41 -13.97 10.02
N THR A 88 -32.34 -14.16 9.24
CA THR A 88 -31.08 -14.73 9.71
C THR A 88 -30.18 -13.62 10.21
N LEU A 89 -29.66 -13.80 11.43
CA LEU A 89 -28.67 -13.07 12.19
C LEU A 89 -28.27 -11.69 11.65
N PRO A 90 -28.25 -10.64 12.46
CA PRO A 90 -27.86 -9.31 12.02
C PRO A 90 -26.44 -9.39 11.46
N VAL A 91 -26.30 -9.34 10.14
CA VAL A 91 -25.03 -9.19 9.46
C VAL A 91 -24.45 -7.87 9.99
N ARG A 92 -23.25 -7.92 10.56
CA ARG A 92 -22.60 -6.72 11.09
C ARG A 92 -22.56 -5.65 10.00
N LYS A 93 -23.01 -4.42 10.30
CA LYS A 93 -22.98 -3.30 9.35
C LYS A 93 -21.61 -3.10 8.71
N ALA A 94 -20.52 -3.41 9.41
CA ALA A 94 -19.15 -3.38 8.91
C ALA A 94 -18.85 -4.33 7.74
N ASP A 95 -19.58 -5.45 7.63
CA ASP A 95 -19.37 -6.44 6.56
C ASP A 95 -20.18 -6.08 5.30
N LEU A 96 -21.04 -5.08 5.35
CA LEU A 96 -22.05 -4.79 4.33
C LEU A 96 -21.65 -3.69 3.36
N LEU A 97 -20.69 -2.82 3.70
CA LEU A 97 -20.48 -1.61 2.92
C LEU A 97 -19.05 -1.44 2.45
N PRO A 98 -18.91 -0.91 1.25
CA PRO A 98 -17.75 -0.10 0.95
C PRO A 98 -17.76 1.05 1.96
N SER A 99 -16.75 1.10 2.84
CA SER A 99 -16.48 2.24 3.69
C SER A 99 -16.28 3.49 2.81
N PHE A 100 -16.33 4.68 3.39
CA PHE A 100 -15.98 5.91 2.65
C PHE A 100 -14.61 5.79 1.93
N ASN A 101 -13.73 4.92 2.39
CA ASN A 101 -12.44 4.60 1.79
C ASN A 101 -12.53 4.07 0.35
N VAL A 102 -13.71 3.64 -0.14
CA VAL A 102 -13.96 3.35 -1.57
C VAL A 102 -13.60 4.54 -2.47
N LEU A 103 -13.73 5.77 -1.99
CA LEU A 103 -13.24 6.96 -2.69
C LEU A 103 -11.77 6.79 -3.09
N TYR A 104 -10.92 6.31 -2.18
CA TYR A 104 -9.50 6.10 -2.43
C TYR A 104 -9.22 4.87 -3.26
N LEU A 105 -10.06 3.83 -3.16
CA LEU A 105 -9.98 2.68 -4.05
C LEU A 105 -10.22 3.07 -5.50
N LEU A 106 -11.18 3.97 -5.77
CA LEU A 106 -11.41 4.50 -7.11
C LEU A 106 -10.33 5.48 -7.54
N TYR A 107 -9.89 6.33 -6.64
CA TYR A 107 -8.99 7.44 -6.96
C TYR A 107 -7.54 6.99 -7.19
N LEU A 108 -6.93 6.25 -6.23
CA LEU A 108 -5.50 6.00 -6.24
C LEU A 108 -5.02 5.19 -7.47
N PRO A 109 -5.52 3.95 -7.72
CA PRO A 109 -5.02 3.16 -8.84
C PRO A 109 -5.38 3.78 -10.19
N THR A 110 -6.53 4.45 -10.28
CA THR A 110 -6.99 5.09 -11.51
C THR A 110 -6.11 6.29 -11.87
N PHE A 111 -5.86 7.19 -10.92
CA PHE A 111 -5.01 8.35 -11.19
C PHE A 111 -3.54 7.99 -11.33
N LEU A 112 -3.04 6.99 -10.62
CA LEU A 112 -1.68 6.50 -10.85
C LEU A 112 -1.53 5.94 -12.27
N SER A 113 -2.48 5.15 -12.75
CA SER A 113 -2.43 4.67 -14.13
C SER A 113 -2.65 5.78 -15.15
N LEU A 114 -3.57 6.70 -14.93
CA LEU A 114 -3.78 7.86 -15.81
C LEU A 114 -2.51 8.69 -16.02
N LEU A 115 -1.67 8.79 -15.00
CA LEU A 115 -0.44 9.58 -15.02
C LEU A 115 0.78 8.81 -15.54
N PHE A 116 0.85 7.50 -15.33
CA PHE A 116 2.07 6.73 -15.58
C PHE A 116 1.91 5.54 -16.53
N ALA A 117 0.66 5.09 -16.79
CA ALA A 117 0.36 3.93 -17.65
C ALA A 117 -1.07 4.09 -18.20
N ARG A 118 -1.28 5.09 -19.05
CA ARG A 118 -2.60 5.56 -19.51
C ARG A 118 -3.46 4.46 -20.12
N GLU A 119 -2.84 3.55 -20.84
CA GLU A 119 -3.48 2.40 -21.48
C GLU A 119 -4.19 1.47 -20.49
N TYR A 120 -3.81 1.49 -19.22
CA TYR A 120 -4.41 0.66 -18.16
C TYR A 120 -5.39 1.41 -17.26
N THR A 121 -5.69 2.68 -17.54
CA THR A 121 -6.54 3.52 -16.66
C THR A 121 -7.92 2.91 -16.45
N ILE A 122 -8.61 2.57 -17.54
CA ILE A 122 -9.96 1.98 -17.48
C ILE A 122 -9.91 0.56 -16.89
N LEU A 123 -8.87 -0.19 -17.20
CA LEU A 123 -8.65 -1.52 -16.65
C LEU A 123 -8.49 -1.48 -15.12
N ASN A 124 -7.63 -0.59 -14.61
CA ASN A 124 -7.44 -0.40 -13.18
C ASN A 124 -8.73 0.06 -12.49
N LEU A 125 -9.48 0.95 -13.13
CA LEU A 125 -10.76 1.40 -12.62
C LEU A 125 -11.79 0.25 -12.58
N ALA A 126 -11.89 -0.57 -13.63
CA ALA A 126 -12.78 -1.72 -13.66
C ALA A 126 -12.46 -2.75 -12.55
N MET A 127 -11.16 -2.97 -12.26
CA MET A 127 -10.73 -3.87 -11.18
C MET A 127 -11.24 -3.43 -9.80
N THR A 128 -11.51 -2.14 -9.57
CA THR A 128 -12.06 -1.65 -8.30
C THR A 128 -13.45 -2.21 -8.01
N PHE A 129 -14.15 -2.68 -9.03
CA PHE A 129 -15.47 -3.31 -8.91
C PHE A 129 -15.44 -4.63 -8.12
N ASN A 130 -14.27 -5.23 -7.86
CA ASN A 130 -14.15 -6.35 -6.92
C ASN A 130 -14.67 -6.01 -5.51
N CYS A 131 -14.73 -4.74 -5.16
CA CYS A 131 -15.33 -4.28 -3.90
C CYS A 131 -16.86 -4.42 -3.88
N ALA A 132 -17.51 -4.66 -5.03
CA ALA A 132 -18.94 -4.89 -5.11
C ALA A 132 -19.37 -6.18 -4.38
N ASP A 133 -20.55 -6.10 -3.80
CA ASP A 133 -21.12 -7.22 -3.05
C ASP A 133 -21.95 -8.14 -3.95
N ILE A 134 -21.25 -8.73 -4.89
CA ILE A 134 -21.79 -9.71 -5.84
C ILE A 134 -21.03 -11.04 -5.73
N ALA A 135 -21.64 -12.09 -6.28
CA ALA A 135 -21.01 -13.40 -6.31
C ALA A 135 -19.64 -13.34 -7.01
N PRO A 136 -18.59 -13.98 -6.48
CA PRO A 136 -17.23 -13.87 -7.03
C PRO A 136 -17.14 -14.20 -8.52
N TYR A 137 -17.93 -15.18 -9.00
CA TYR A 137 -17.95 -15.58 -10.42
C TYR A 137 -18.56 -14.52 -11.35
N MET A 138 -19.35 -13.57 -10.81
CA MET A 138 -19.94 -12.47 -11.58
C MET A 138 -18.99 -11.28 -11.72
N ARG A 139 -17.95 -11.19 -10.90
CA ARG A 139 -17.03 -10.05 -10.89
C ARG A 139 -16.30 -9.92 -12.22
N LEU A 140 -15.69 -11.00 -12.70
CA LEU A 140 -14.95 -11.03 -13.95
C LEU A 140 -15.77 -10.64 -15.18
N PRO A 141 -16.97 -11.25 -15.44
CA PRO A 141 -17.81 -10.84 -16.56
C PRO A 141 -18.22 -9.36 -16.54
N VAL A 142 -18.59 -8.84 -15.36
CA VAL A 142 -19.00 -7.44 -15.24
C VAL A 142 -17.82 -6.48 -15.52
N GLN A 143 -16.66 -6.78 -14.99
CA GLN A 143 -15.44 -5.98 -15.26
C GLN A 143 -15.06 -6.02 -16.75
N ALA A 144 -15.13 -7.21 -17.38
CA ALA A 144 -14.84 -7.34 -18.80
C ALA A 144 -15.83 -6.51 -19.66
N ILE A 145 -17.13 -6.54 -19.33
CA ILE A 145 -18.15 -5.73 -19.99
C ILE A 145 -17.86 -4.23 -19.81
N MET A 146 -17.48 -3.78 -18.60
CA MET A 146 -17.13 -2.39 -18.34
C MET A 146 -15.97 -1.92 -19.23
N VAL A 147 -14.91 -2.71 -19.35
CA VAL A 147 -13.76 -2.39 -20.19
C VAL A 147 -14.14 -2.36 -21.67
N LEU A 148 -14.94 -3.32 -22.15
CA LEU A 148 -15.38 -3.38 -23.55
C LEU A 148 -16.28 -2.19 -23.94
N ILE A 149 -17.22 -1.80 -23.07
CA ILE A 149 -18.13 -0.68 -23.33
C ILE A 149 -17.39 0.67 -23.32
N SER A 150 -16.34 0.80 -22.51
CA SER A 150 -15.58 2.05 -22.44
C SER A 150 -14.80 2.38 -23.71
N GLY A 151 -14.68 1.44 -24.66
CA GLY A 151 -13.98 1.64 -25.92
C GLY A 151 -12.44 1.78 -25.81
N PHE A 152 -11.91 1.70 -24.60
CA PHE A 152 -10.48 1.61 -24.35
C PHE A 152 -10.14 0.18 -23.93
N PRO A 153 -9.21 -0.49 -24.54
CA PRO A 153 -7.85 -0.02 -24.82
C PRO A 153 -7.34 -0.41 -26.22
N ASP A 154 -6.25 0.21 -26.67
CA ASP A 154 -5.36 -0.30 -27.72
C ASP A 154 -4.64 -1.60 -27.31
N ASN A 155 -5.00 -2.18 -26.19
CA ASN A 155 -4.38 -3.38 -25.63
C ASN A 155 -5.01 -4.65 -26.22
N ASP A 156 -4.17 -5.67 -26.38
CA ASP A 156 -4.64 -7.01 -26.75
C ASP A 156 -5.70 -7.51 -25.75
N ASN A 157 -6.89 -7.87 -26.26
CA ASN A 157 -8.02 -8.38 -25.46
C ASN A 157 -7.61 -9.57 -24.57
N SER A 158 -6.63 -10.38 -25.01
CA SER A 158 -6.09 -11.49 -24.22
C SER A 158 -5.37 -11.00 -22.96
N THR A 159 -4.59 -9.93 -23.07
CA THR A 159 -3.88 -9.32 -21.96
C THR A 159 -4.85 -8.72 -20.95
N VAL A 160 -5.86 -8.00 -21.41
CA VAL A 160 -6.91 -7.44 -20.55
C VAL A 160 -7.63 -8.54 -19.77
N PHE A 161 -8.08 -9.60 -20.46
CA PHE A 161 -8.79 -10.69 -19.79
C PHE A 161 -7.92 -11.42 -18.76
N LYS A 162 -6.65 -11.68 -19.07
CA LYS A 162 -5.69 -12.31 -18.14
C LYS A 162 -5.46 -11.43 -16.90
N ALA A 163 -5.34 -10.12 -17.09
CA ALA A 163 -5.17 -9.18 -15.98
C ALA A 163 -6.41 -9.16 -15.06
N LEU A 164 -7.61 -9.08 -15.62
CA LEU A 164 -8.86 -9.12 -14.86
C LEU A 164 -9.02 -10.45 -14.10
N ALA A 165 -8.73 -11.58 -14.77
CA ALA A 165 -8.81 -12.90 -14.14
C ALA A 165 -7.80 -13.03 -12.98
N LEU A 166 -6.55 -12.62 -13.19
CA LEU A 166 -5.54 -12.58 -12.12
C LEU A 166 -5.98 -11.69 -10.96
N ASN A 167 -6.48 -10.49 -11.27
CA ASN A 167 -6.95 -9.58 -10.23
C ASN A 167 -8.11 -10.14 -9.42
N CYS A 168 -9.09 -10.79 -10.05
CA CYS A 168 -10.19 -11.46 -9.35
C CYS A 168 -9.67 -12.56 -8.39
N VAL A 169 -8.68 -13.34 -8.81
CA VAL A 169 -8.08 -14.39 -7.98
C VAL A 169 -7.32 -13.75 -6.80
N LEU A 170 -6.50 -12.73 -7.06
CA LEU A 170 -5.75 -12.03 -6.02
C LEU A 170 -6.68 -11.34 -5.01
N ALA A 171 -7.73 -10.65 -5.50
CA ALA A 171 -8.73 -10.02 -4.65
C ALA A 171 -9.42 -11.06 -3.76
N PHE A 172 -9.84 -12.19 -4.32
CA PHE A 172 -10.45 -13.27 -3.56
C PHE A 172 -9.50 -13.83 -2.47
N CYS A 173 -8.23 -14.07 -2.81
CA CYS A 173 -7.25 -14.56 -1.86
C CYS A 173 -6.98 -13.54 -0.73
N LEU A 174 -6.80 -12.26 -1.09
CA LEU A 174 -6.55 -11.20 -0.11
C LEU A 174 -7.78 -10.89 0.75
N GLU A 175 -8.99 -10.93 0.21
CA GLU A 175 -10.22 -10.84 1.00
C GLU A 175 -10.32 -11.98 2.02
N LYS A 176 -9.92 -13.20 1.64
CA LYS A 176 -9.81 -14.33 2.58
C LYS A 176 -8.80 -14.07 3.70
N VAL A 177 -7.64 -13.55 3.35
CA VAL A 177 -6.61 -13.14 4.33
C VAL A 177 -7.12 -11.97 5.18
N GLY A 178 -7.83 -11.00 4.58
CA GLY A 178 -8.46 -9.87 5.27
C GLY A 178 -9.50 -10.28 6.32
N GLN A 179 -10.20 -11.40 6.13
CA GLN A 179 -11.11 -11.96 7.14
C GLN A 179 -10.40 -12.28 8.46
N LEU A 180 -9.07 -12.39 8.44
CA LEU A 180 -8.23 -12.51 9.62
C LEU A 180 -8.04 -11.18 10.39
N LYS A 181 -8.73 -10.11 9.98
CA LYS A 181 -8.78 -8.78 10.63
C LYS A 181 -7.47 -7.97 10.57
N SER A 182 -6.50 -8.34 9.75
CA SER A 182 -5.25 -7.60 9.58
C SER A 182 -5.43 -6.36 8.69
N PHE A 183 -6.33 -6.39 7.73
CA PHE A 183 -6.67 -5.30 6.81
C PHE A 183 -8.11 -5.39 6.32
N ASP A 184 -8.65 -4.27 5.86
CA ASP A 184 -10.03 -4.19 5.41
C ASP A 184 -10.21 -4.61 3.93
N ARG A 185 -11.46 -4.61 3.47
CA ARG A 185 -11.79 -5.00 2.09
C ARG A 185 -11.27 -4.02 1.05
N VAL A 186 -11.25 -2.72 1.38
CA VAL A 186 -10.71 -1.69 0.49
C VAL A 186 -9.21 -1.85 0.32
N GLU A 187 -8.49 -2.06 1.42
CA GLU A 187 -7.06 -2.32 1.42
C GLU A 187 -6.74 -3.62 0.65
N SER A 188 -7.53 -4.69 0.85
CA SER A 188 -7.39 -5.95 0.08
C SER A 188 -7.48 -5.71 -1.43
N ASN A 189 -8.43 -4.88 -1.86
CA ASN A 189 -8.62 -4.58 -3.28
C ASN A 189 -7.54 -3.65 -3.83
N LEU A 190 -7.09 -2.64 -3.07
CA LEU A 190 -5.94 -1.82 -3.44
C LEU A 190 -4.69 -2.67 -3.68
N PHE A 191 -4.42 -3.64 -2.78
CA PHE A 191 -3.30 -4.56 -2.95
C PHE A 191 -3.47 -5.51 -4.13
N SER A 192 -4.68 -6.02 -4.37
CA SER A 192 -4.91 -6.90 -5.52
C SER A 192 -4.64 -6.18 -6.85
N ILE A 193 -5.06 -4.91 -6.96
CA ILE A 193 -4.79 -4.07 -8.12
C ILE A 193 -3.29 -3.79 -8.24
N GLY A 194 -2.64 -3.38 -7.14
CA GLY A 194 -1.20 -3.15 -7.10
C GLY A 194 -0.38 -4.38 -7.51
N LEU A 195 -0.72 -5.55 -6.97
CA LEU A 195 -0.08 -6.82 -7.33
C LEU A 195 -0.32 -7.20 -8.79
N THR A 196 -1.53 -6.99 -9.33
CA THR A 196 -1.83 -7.24 -10.74
C THR A 196 -0.99 -6.34 -11.64
N ASN A 197 -0.88 -5.06 -11.32
CA ASN A 197 -0.01 -4.14 -12.06
C ASN A 197 1.43 -4.59 -12.02
N VAL A 198 1.99 -4.85 -10.84
CA VAL A 198 3.40 -5.26 -10.70
C VAL A 198 3.69 -6.59 -11.38
N LEU A 199 2.83 -7.60 -11.20
CA LEU A 199 3.09 -8.95 -11.72
C LEU A 199 2.86 -9.09 -13.21
N PHE A 200 2.00 -8.24 -13.82
CA PHE A 200 1.50 -8.50 -15.15
C PHE A 200 1.46 -7.29 -16.09
N LEU A 201 1.12 -6.08 -15.62
CA LEU A 201 0.91 -4.93 -16.49
C LEU A 201 2.14 -4.04 -16.65
N ILE A 202 2.95 -3.86 -15.59
CA ILE A 202 4.14 -3.02 -15.65
C ILE A 202 5.18 -3.68 -16.56
N ASP A 203 5.70 -2.91 -17.52
CA ASP A 203 6.79 -3.34 -18.37
C ASP A 203 8.07 -3.61 -17.57
N SER A 204 8.67 -4.76 -17.83
CA SER A 204 9.93 -5.21 -17.20
C SER A 204 11.20 -4.65 -17.88
N SER A 205 11.07 -3.65 -18.76
CA SER A 205 12.23 -3.00 -19.38
C SER A 205 13.18 -2.36 -18.35
N GLN A 206 12.63 -1.82 -17.27
CA GLN A 206 13.42 -1.27 -16.16
C GLN A 206 13.85 -2.37 -15.19
N ILE A 207 15.15 -2.43 -14.89
CA ILE A 207 15.77 -3.51 -14.10
C ILE A 207 15.12 -3.67 -12.72
N HIS A 208 14.81 -2.58 -12.04
CA HIS A 208 14.19 -2.64 -10.70
C HIS A 208 12.78 -3.26 -10.73
N PHE A 209 11.99 -3.06 -11.79
CA PHE A 209 10.72 -3.77 -11.96
C PHE A 209 10.92 -5.23 -12.32
N GLN A 210 11.92 -5.55 -13.15
CA GLN A 210 12.26 -6.94 -13.44
C GLN A 210 12.66 -7.70 -12.18
N VAL A 211 13.48 -7.08 -11.31
CA VAL A 211 13.84 -7.65 -10.00
C VAL A 211 12.60 -7.84 -9.13
N LEU A 212 11.76 -6.80 -8.99
CA LEU A 212 10.55 -6.87 -8.19
C LEU A 212 9.61 -7.99 -8.64
N GLN A 213 9.35 -8.07 -9.94
CA GLN A 213 8.48 -9.11 -10.52
C GLN A 213 9.03 -10.51 -10.27
N ASN A 214 10.31 -10.72 -10.54
CA ASN A 214 10.94 -12.04 -10.44
C ASN A 214 10.97 -12.53 -8.99
N VAL A 215 11.38 -11.66 -8.06
CA VAL A 215 11.46 -12.02 -6.64
C VAL A 215 10.05 -12.21 -6.05
N LEU A 216 9.08 -11.37 -6.45
CA LEU A 216 7.69 -11.50 -6.01
C LEU A 216 7.02 -12.78 -6.54
N ARG A 217 7.23 -13.12 -7.82
CA ARG A 217 6.75 -14.39 -8.40
C ARG A 217 7.36 -15.59 -7.68
N GLY A 218 8.67 -15.57 -7.42
CA GLY A 218 9.35 -16.60 -6.65
C GLY A 218 8.79 -16.77 -5.24
N PHE A 219 8.53 -15.65 -4.56
CA PHE A 219 7.88 -15.65 -3.24
C PHE A 219 6.48 -16.28 -3.29
N LEU A 220 5.64 -15.90 -4.25
CA LEU A 220 4.28 -16.44 -4.39
C LEU A 220 4.29 -17.95 -4.68
N VAL A 221 5.22 -18.42 -5.51
CA VAL A 221 5.41 -19.86 -5.76
C VAL A 221 5.79 -20.58 -4.47
N ALA A 222 6.75 -20.06 -3.71
CA ALA A 222 7.17 -20.66 -2.45
C ALA A 222 6.04 -20.72 -1.42
N VAL A 223 5.23 -19.64 -1.31
CA VAL A 223 4.04 -19.62 -0.44
C VAL A 223 3.01 -20.66 -0.88
N ALA A 224 2.75 -20.78 -2.18
CA ALA A 224 1.81 -21.76 -2.72
C ALA A 224 2.26 -23.20 -2.44
N VAL A 225 3.54 -23.52 -2.65
CA VAL A 225 4.12 -24.84 -2.32
C VAL A 225 4.00 -25.11 -0.82
N ASN A 226 4.36 -24.16 0.02
CA ASN A 226 4.24 -24.30 1.47
C ASN A 226 2.79 -24.49 1.93
N TYR A 227 1.83 -23.83 1.29
CA TYR A 227 0.41 -24.02 1.60
C TYR A 227 -0.05 -25.46 1.32
N LEU A 228 0.41 -26.04 0.20
CA LEU A 228 0.14 -27.44 -0.11
C LEU A 228 0.80 -28.39 0.89
N LEU A 229 2.08 -28.15 1.21
CA LEU A 229 2.82 -28.92 2.21
C LEU A 229 2.19 -28.82 3.60
N LEU A 230 1.72 -27.64 4.00
CA LEU A 230 1.06 -27.46 5.29
C LEU A 230 -0.14 -28.41 5.47
N LYS A 231 -0.92 -28.64 4.42
CA LYS A 231 -2.03 -29.58 4.45
C LYS A 231 -1.54 -31.03 4.69
N LEU A 232 -0.41 -31.39 4.07
CA LEU A 232 0.18 -32.74 4.21
C LEU A 232 0.78 -32.97 5.59
N VAL A 233 1.53 -31.96 6.10
CA VAL A 233 2.23 -32.08 7.39
C VAL A 233 1.41 -31.60 8.59
N SER A 234 0.13 -31.28 8.41
CA SER A 234 -0.75 -30.71 9.45
C SER A 234 -0.85 -31.59 10.70
N ARG A 235 -0.75 -32.92 10.54
CA ARG A 235 -0.83 -33.93 11.61
C ARG A 235 0.53 -34.32 12.20
N CYS A 236 1.64 -33.80 11.65
CA CYS A 236 2.98 -34.11 12.12
C CYS A 236 3.32 -33.35 13.40
N ASN A 237 4.39 -33.81 14.09
CA ASN A 237 4.98 -33.12 15.23
C ASN A 237 5.32 -31.67 14.86
N PRO A 238 5.06 -30.68 15.75
CA PRO A 238 5.32 -29.25 15.49
C PRO A 238 6.74 -28.94 15.01
N TYR A 239 7.76 -29.63 15.52
CA TYR A 239 9.15 -29.45 15.11
C TYR A 239 9.39 -29.95 13.68
N LEU A 240 8.89 -31.14 13.34
CA LEU A 240 8.99 -31.70 11.99
C LEU A 240 8.23 -30.83 10.99
N ARG A 241 7.01 -30.38 11.33
CA ARG A 241 6.24 -29.47 10.51
C ARG A 241 7.01 -28.18 10.24
N SER A 242 7.58 -27.58 11.29
CA SER A 242 8.36 -26.35 11.18
C SER A 242 9.60 -26.53 10.32
N PHE A 243 10.32 -27.63 10.51
CA PHE A 243 11.49 -27.97 9.71
C PHE A 243 11.14 -28.11 8.22
N VAL A 244 10.10 -28.87 7.90
CA VAL A 244 9.66 -29.08 6.51
C VAL A 244 9.24 -27.75 5.87
N LEU A 245 8.44 -26.94 6.54
CA LEU A 245 7.96 -25.67 5.99
C LEU A 245 9.10 -24.65 5.83
N PHE A 246 10.01 -24.57 6.79
CA PHE A 246 11.15 -23.66 6.70
C PHE A 246 12.10 -24.08 5.58
N THR A 247 12.49 -25.36 5.54
CA THR A 247 13.39 -25.88 4.51
C THR A 247 12.78 -25.75 3.11
N SER A 248 11.49 -26.09 2.97
CA SER A 248 10.78 -25.90 1.72
C SER A 248 10.82 -24.44 1.27
N PHE A 249 10.49 -23.48 2.13
CA PHE A 249 10.53 -22.07 1.78
C PHE A 249 11.94 -21.60 1.45
N ALA A 250 12.93 -21.96 2.28
CA ALA A 250 14.34 -21.60 2.11
C ALA A 250 14.97 -22.18 0.84
N CYS A 251 14.44 -23.31 0.34
CA CYS A 251 14.89 -23.92 -0.91
C CYS A 251 14.07 -23.42 -2.11
N VAL A 252 12.74 -23.51 -2.04
CA VAL A 252 11.87 -23.21 -3.19
C VAL A 252 11.95 -21.75 -3.60
N PHE A 253 11.97 -20.82 -2.65
CA PHE A 253 12.03 -19.41 -2.96
C PHE A 253 13.29 -19.02 -3.76
N PRO A 254 14.51 -19.23 -3.26
CA PRO A 254 15.71 -18.87 -4.03
C PRO A 254 15.89 -19.73 -5.30
N LEU A 255 15.57 -21.03 -5.27
CA LEU A 255 15.68 -21.88 -6.46
C LEU A 255 14.75 -21.40 -7.56
N THR A 256 13.52 -21.02 -7.23
CA THR A 256 12.57 -20.45 -8.21
C THR A 256 13.12 -19.16 -8.82
N VAL A 257 13.64 -18.24 -7.99
CA VAL A 257 14.21 -16.96 -8.46
C VAL A 257 15.45 -17.21 -9.35
N ILE A 258 16.33 -18.15 -8.97
CA ILE A 258 17.61 -18.37 -9.66
C ILE A 258 17.44 -19.15 -10.98
N HIS A 259 16.56 -20.17 -11.00
CA HIS A 259 16.49 -21.10 -12.13
C HIS A 259 15.32 -20.82 -13.10
N ILE A 260 14.22 -20.20 -12.65
CA ILE A 260 13.05 -19.96 -13.51
C ILE A 260 13.10 -18.59 -14.15
N PHE A 261 13.64 -17.59 -13.46
CA PHE A 261 13.69 -16.22 -13.92
C PHE A 261 15.09 -15.80 -14.31
N GLN A 262 15.17 -14.82 -15.21
CA GLN A 262 16.41 -14.22 -15.65
C GLN A 262 16.35 -12.71 -15.47
N ILE A 263 17.50 -12.08 -15.28
CA ILE A 263 17.65 -10.62 -15.29
C ILE A 263 18.63 -10.30 -16.40
N ASN A 264 18.19 -9.57 -17.42
CA ASN A 264 18.98 -9.30 -18.63
C ASN A 264 19.57 -10.55 -19.31
N GLY A 265 18.88 -11.68 -19.25
CA GLY A 265 19.34 -12.96 -19.80
C GLY A 265 20.35 -13.74 -18.94
N GLU A 266 20.67 -13.22 -17.74
CA GLU A 266 21.59 -13.85 -16.80
C GLU A 266 20.88 -14.44 -15.59
N ASN A 267 21.57 -15.34 -14.92
CA ASN A 267 21.11 -15.86 -13.60
C ASN A 267 21.05 -14.72 -12.58
N PRO A 268 19.92 -14.50 -11.90
CA PRO A 268 19.72 -13.36 -10.99
C PRO A 268 20.74 -13.25 -9.86
N ALA A 269 21.24 -14.36 -9.34
CA ALA A 269 22.26 -14.34 -8.27
C ALA A 269 23.62 -13.90 -8.80
N VAL A 270 24.01 -14.41 -9.98
CA VAL A 270 25.27 -14.02 -10.65
C VAL A 270 25.19 -12.56 -11.08
N TRP A 271 24.06 -12.17 -11.67
CA TRP A 271 23.80 -10.79 -12.08
C TRP A 271 23.91 -9.82 -10.88
N LEU A 272 23.23 -10.12 -9.76
CA LEU A 272 23.24 -9.26 -8.57
C LEU A 272 24.66 -9.11 -8.01
N TYR A 273 25.40 -10.23 -7.90
CA TYR A 273 26.79 -10.21 -7.46
C TYR A 273 27.66 -9.33 -8.36
N SER A 274 27.61 -9.55 -9.67
CA SER A 274 28.34 -8.76 -10.66
C SER A 274 27.92 -7.29 -10.64
N TYR A 275 26.64 -7.01 -10.50
CA TYR A 275 26.11 -5.66 -10.44
C TYR A 275 26.60 -4.88 -9.21
N ILE A 276 26.65 -5.51 -8.03
CA ILE A 276 27.17 -4.88 -6.81
C ILE A 276 28.69 -4.67 -6.91
N THR A 277 29.42 -5.70 -7.34
CA THR A 277 30.90 -5.68 -7.35
C THR A 277 31.49 -4.85 -8.48
N SER A 278 30.72 -4.54 -9.52
CA SER A 278 31.18 -3.70 -10.64
C SER A 278 31.41 -2.22 -10.26
N SER A 279 30.90 -1.76 -9.10
CA SER A 279 31.03 -0.37 -8.65
C SER A 279 31.47 -0.27 -7.21
N SER A 280 32.57 0.46 -6.94
CA SER A 280 33.01 0.75 -5.59
C SER A 280 31.98 1.53 -4.79
N THR A 281 31.15 2.36 -5.45
CA THR A 281 30.04 3.10 -4.82
C THR A 281 28.99 2.14 -4.29
N ARG A 282 28.57 1.13 -5.06
CA ARG A 282 27.57 0.12 -4.65
C ARG A 282 28.06 -0.71 -3.49
N ILE A 283 29.33 -1.13 -3.52
CA ILE A 283 29.97 -1.83 -2.41
C ILE A 283 29.91 -0.97 -1.13
N LYS A 284 30.30 0.31 -1.22
CA LYS A 284 30.27 1.23 -0.08
C LYS A 284 28.85 1.42 0.46
N ILE A 285 27.86 1.59 -0.41
CA ILE A 285 26.45 1.70 0.00
C ILE A 285 26.00 0.43 0.72
N THR A 286 26.27 -0.74 0.13
CA THR A 286 25.91 -2.04 0.74
C THR A 286 26.55 -2.22 2.11
N LEU A 287 27.84 -1.94 2.23
CA LEU A 287 28.54 -2.04 3.51
C LEU A 287 28.02 -1.02 4.53
N SER A 288 27.71 0.22 4.10
CA SER A 288 27.13 1.23 4.99
C SER A 288 25.74 0.85 5.50
N TRP A 289 24.91 0.24 4.67
CA TRP A 289 23.61 -0.30 5.08
C TRP A 289 23.76 -1.46 6.05
N LEU A 290 24.62 -2.44 5.75
CA LEU A 290 24.89 -3.57 6.66
C LEU A 290 25.42 -3.10 8.02
N PHE A 291 26.39 -2.19 8.01
CA PHE A 291 26.94 -1.62 9.24
C PHE A 291 25.90 -0.79 10.01
N GLY A 292 25.15 0.06 9.29
CA GLY A 292 24.08 0.88 9.89
C GLY A 292 23.00 0.01 10.54
N LEU A 293 22.51 -1.01 9.86
CA LEU A 293 21.51 -1.93 10.40
C LEU A 293 22.05 -2.75 11.57
N LEU A 294 23.29 -3.22 11.49
CA LEU A 294 23.97 -3.96 12.57
C LEU A 294 24.06 -3.10 13.85
N LEU A 295 24.30 -1.81 13.72
CA LEU A 295 24.32 -0.89 14.86
C LEU A 295 22.92 -0.50 15.33
N LEU A 296 22.03 -0.13 14.40
CA LEU A 296 20.71 0.44 14.72
C LEU A 296 19.76 -0.58 15.34
N ILE A 297 19.68 -1.79 14.78
CA ILE A 297 18.69 -2.79 15.22
C ILE A 297 18.89 -3.19 16.69
N PRO A 298 20.10 -3.59 17.15
CA PRO A 298 20.31 -3.91 18.57
C PRO A 298 20.03 -2.75 19.50
N ASN A 299 20.50 -1.52 19.13
CA ASN A 299 20.27 -0.34 19.96
C ASN A 299 18.78 -0.01 20.10
N ILE A 300 18.02 -0.05 19.02
CA ILE A 300 16.57 0.18 19.08
C ILE A 300 15.89 -0.89 19.95
N MET A 301 16.31 -2.14 19.85
CA MET A 301 15.78 -3.22 20.67
C MET A 301 16.09 -3.05 22.16
N ILE A 302 17.29 -2.57 22.51
CA ILE A 302 17.73 -2.30 23.88
C ILE A 302 16.97 -1.10 24.46
N PHE A 303 16.94 0.02 23.73
CA PHE A 303 16.34 1.27 24.22
C PHE A 303 14.80 1.33 24.07
N LYS A 304 14.18 0.30 23.51
CA LYS A 304 12.74 0.26 23.29
C LYS A 304 11.91 0.53 24.55
N SER A 305 12.35 0.03 25.71
CA SER A 305 11.67 0.23 27.00
C SER A 305 11.64 1.70 27.46
N SER A 306 12.53 2.53 26.91
CA SER A 306 12.63 3.95 27.25
C SER A 306 11.69 4.85 26.41
N PHE A 307 11.08 4.31 25.37
CA PHE A 307 10.22 5.05 24.44
C PHE A 307 8.78 4.54 24.47
N SER A 308 7.82 5.43 24.25
CA SER A 308 6.45 5.01 23.97
C SER A 308 6.40 4.18 22.68
N LEU A 309 5.41 3.29 22.57
CA LEU A 309 5.23 2.46 21.37
C LEU A 309 5.19 3.30 20.09
N ASN A 310 4.45 4.41 20.12
CA ASN A 310 4.35 5.32 18.99
C ASN A 310 5.69 5.97 18.63
N SER A 311 6.47 6.43 19.63
CA SER A 311 7.80 7.00 19.39
C SER A 311 8.77 5.97 18.81
N SER A 312 8.73 4.73 19.28
CA SER A 312 9.58 3.65 18.74
C SER A 312 9.29 3.37 17.26
N ARG A 313 8.03 3.44 16.84
CA ARG A 313 7.65 3.28 15.43
C ARG A 313 8.20 4.43 14.56
N LYS A 314 8.11 5.67 15.04
CA LYS A 314 8.60 6.85 14.29
C LYS A 314 10.11 6.87 14.11
N ILE A 315 10.87 6.20 14.96
CA ILE A 315 12.32 6.00 14.75
C ILE A 315 12.58 5.28 13.42
N TRP A 316 11.80 4.24 13.10
CA TRP A 316 11.94 3.53 11.83
C TRP A 316 11.67 4.42 10.61
N HIS A 317 10.74 5.37 10.71
CA HIS A 317 10.46 6.33 9.64
C HIS A 317 11.68 7.25 9.38
N PHE A 318 12.33 7.74 10.44
CA PHE A 318 13.56 8.54 10.30
C PHE A 318 14.73 7.72 9.75
N ILE A 319 14.85 6.46 10.16
CA ILE A 319 15.91 5.56 9.66
C ILE A 319 15.76 5.36 8.16
N VAL A 320 14.54 5.15 7.64
CA VAL A 320 14.28 5.02 6.21
C VAL A 320 14.81 6.23 5.44
N LEU A 321 14.62 7.46 5.96
CA LEU A 321 15.13 8.66 5.32
C LEU A 321 16.67 8.65 5.25
N ILE A 322 17.34 8.29 6.36
CA ILE A 322 18.80 8.23 6.43
C ILE A 322 19.36 7.13 5.52
N LEU A 323 18.67 5.99 5.42
CA LEU A 323 19.11 4.87 4.59
C LEU A 323 18.90 5.11 3.09
N ILE A 324 17.93 5.93 2.70
CA ILE A 324 17.55 6.11 1.29
C ILE A 324 18.17 7.37 0.68
N VAL A 325 18.05 8.53 1.34
CA VAL A 325 18.38 9.82 0.71
C VAL A 325 19.87 9.96 0.32
N PRO A 326 20.85 9.66 1.19
CA PRO A 326 22.24 9.78 0.81
C PRO A 326 22.67 8.81 -0.32
N PRO A 327 22.31 7.50 -0.28
CA PRO A 327 22.61 6.56 -1.37
C PRO A 327 21.92 6.91 -2.68
N LEU A 328 20.69 7.45 -2.65
CA LEU A 328 19.95 7.83 -3.84
C LEU A 328 20.68 8.89 -4.68
N LYS A 329 21.41 9.79 -4.02
CA LYS A 329 22.25 10.77 -4.71
C LYS A 329 23.47 10.13 -5.38
N ALA A 330 23.96 9.03 -4.84
CA ALA A 330 25.16 8.35 -5.32
C ALA A 330 24.86 7.34 -6.46
N ASP A 331 23.82 6.53 -6.32
CA ASP A 331 23.37 5.56 -7.32
C ASP A 331 21.85 5.32 -7.20
N PRO A 332 21.03 6.13 -7.91
CA PRO A 332 19.56 6.03 -7.82
C PRO A 332 19.01 4.65 -8.24
N GLU A 333 19.58 4.06 -9.29
CA GLU A 333 19.11 2.76 -9.80
C GLU A 333 19.41 1.63 -8.82
N PHE A 334 20.56 1.67 -8.16
CA PHE A 334 20.88 0.69 -7.12
C PHE A 334 19.92 0.78 -5.93
N VAL A 335 19.53 1.98 -5.52
CA VAL A 335 18.54 2.17 -4.44
C VAL A 335 17.17 1.63 -4.84
N LYS A 336 16.72 1.85 -6.08
CA LYS A 336 15.46 1.28 -6.58
C LYS A 336 15.49 -0.25 -6.58
N ILE A 337 16.58 -0.86 -7.04
CA ILE A 337 16.77 -2.31 -7.03
C ILE A 337 16.73 -2.85 -5.60
N ALA A 338 17.42 -2.19 -4.67
CA ALA A 338 17.43 -2.57 -3.26
C ALA A 338 16.02 -2.47 -2.64
N LEU A 339 15.27 -1.41 -2.95
CA LEU A 339 13.89 -1.26 -2.49
C LEU A 339 12.96 -2.34 -3.05
N ALA A 340 13.12 -2.69 -4.33
CA ALA A 340 12.38 -3.80 -4.95
C ALA A 340 12.61 -5.13 -4.21
N GLY A 341 13.85 -5.44 -3.88
CA GLY A 341 14.20 -6.60 -3.04
C GLY A 341 13.69 -6.50 -1.60
N THR A 342 13.74 -5.30 -1.01
CA THR A 342 13.29 -5.04 0.36
C THR A 342 11.80 -5.31 0.53
N ILE A 343 10.93 -4.90 -0.41
CA ILE A 343 9.48 -5.19 -0.37
C ILE A 343 9.24 -6.68 -0.16
N VAL A 344 9.87 -7.52 -0.98
CA VAL A 344 9.64 -8.96 -0.93
C VAL A 344 10.33 -9.59 0.29
N SER A 345 11.46 -9.05 0.73
CA SER A 345 12.13 -9.50 1.96
C SER A 345 11.24 -9.29 3.19
N PHE A 346 10.55 -8.15 3.29
CA PHE A 346 9.60 -7.90 4.38
C PHE A 346 8.38 -8.81 4.31
N LEU A 347 7.86 -9.11 3.10
CA LEU A 347 6.81 -10.10 2.92
C LEU A 347 7.27 -11.50 3.36
N ALA A 348 8.50 -11.90 3.04
CA ALA A 348 9.06 -13.18 3.45
C ALA A 348 9.25 -13.27 4.97
N VAL A 349 9.76 -12.21 5.62
CA VAL A 349 9.88 -12.13 7.08
C VAL A 349 8.51 -12.26 7.74
N GLU A 350 7.51 -11.55 7.24
CA GLU A 350 6.14 -11.62 7.78
C GLU A 350 5.52 -13.01 7.59
N TYR A 351 5.74 -13.61 6.44
CA TYR A 351 5.26 -14.95 6.16
C TYR A 351 5.87 -15.98 7.12
N LEU A 352 7.19 -15.95 7.32
CA LEU A 352 7.89 -16.85 8.26
C LEU A 352 7.45 -16.61 9.70
N ARG A 353 7.24 -15.34 10.10
CA ARG A 353 6.70 -15.00 11.41
C ARG A 353 5.28 -15.57 11.59
N TYR A 354 4.42 -15.37 10.58
CA TYR A 354 3.03 -15.85 10.58
C TYR A 354 2.96 -17.38 10.80
N LEU A 355 3.86 -18.14 10.19
CA LEU A 355 3.93 -19.60 10.35
C LEU A 355 4.27 -20.04 11.77
N LYS A 356 4.81 -19.17 12.62
CA LYS A 356 5.22 -19.45 14.00
C LYS A 356 6.05 -20.74 14.13
N LEU A 357 7.14 -20.82 13.35
CA LEU A 357 7.97 -22.01 13.25
C LEU A 357 8.70 -22.29 14.57
N ALA A 358 8.50 -23.47 15.12
CA ALA A 358 9.20 -23.93 16.33
C ALA A 358 10.71 -24.14 16.05
N PRO A 359 11.61 -23.87 17.04
CA PRO A 359 11.32 -23.47 18.43
C PRO A 359 11.19 -21.95 18.63
N LEU A 360 11.62 -21.10 17.66
CA LEU A 360 11.79 -19.66 17.84
C LEU A 360 10.60 -18.82 17.37
N GLY A 361 9.59 -19.44 16.75
CA GLY A 361 8.48 -18.72 16.11
C GLY A 361 7.70 -17.81 17.06
N ASP A 362 7.37 -18.28 18.25
CA ASP A 362 6.64 -17.47 19.25
C ASP A 362 7.52 -16.34 19.81
N TYR A 363 8.83 -16.56 19.95
CA TYR A 363 9.76 -15.50 20.35
C TYR A 363 9.82 -14.39 19.31
N PHE A 364 9.98 -14.71 18.02
CA PHE A 364 9.96 -13.73 16.93
C PHE A 364 8.62 -13.03 16.81
N ASP A 365 7.50 -13.77 16.92
CA ASP A 365 6.16 -13.18 16.90
C ASP A 365 6.01 -12.15 18.02
N SER A 366 6.36 -12.49 19.26
CA SER A 366 6.26 -11.58 20.40
C SER A 366 7.14 -10.32 20.25
N LYS A 367 8.35 -10.49 19.73
CA LYS A 367 9.29 -9.37 19.51
C LYS A 367 8.81 -8.42 18.41
N LEU A 368 8.36 -8.92 17.28
CA LEU A 368 7.87 -8.10 16.18
C LEU A 368 6.52 -7.44 16.52
N ARG A 369 5.59 -8.17 17.16
CA ARG A 369 4.32 -7.58 17.64
C ARG A 369 4.53 -6.44 18.63
N SER A 370 5.61 -6.44 19.33
CA SER A 370 5.92 -5.36 20.26
C SER A 370 6.19 -4.00 19.58
N PHE A 371 6.29 -3.96 18.25
CA PHE A 371 6.34 -2.73 17.42
C PHE A 371 5.05 -2.53 16.59
N ALA A 372 4.08 -3.45 16.73
CA ALA A 372 2.85 -3.42 15.97
C ALA A 372 1.91 -2.31 16.46
N ASP A 373 1.06 -1.80 15.56
CA ASP A 373 0.00 -0.88 15.88
C ASP A 373 -1.21 -1.62 16.47
N PHE A 374 -2.14 -0.88 17.10
CA PHE A 374 -3.43 -1.44 17.55
C PHE A 374 -4.22 -2.10 16.41
N ARG A 375 -4.01 -1.69 15.16
CA ARG A 375 -4.57 -2.33 13.96
C ARG A 375 -3.98 -3.72 13.74
N ASP A 376 -2.68 -3.88 13.94
CA ASP A 376 -1.97 -5.15 13.79
C ASP A 376 -2.29 -6.15 14.90
N GLU A 377 -2.69 -5.66 16.09
CA GLU A 377 -3.12 -6.50 17.19
C GLU A 377 -4.42 -7.26 16.90
N ARG A 378 -5.25 -6.74 15.99
CA ARG A 378 -6.53 -7.33 15.61
C ARG A 378 -6.42 -8.60 14.76
N GLY A 379 -5.31 -8.81 14.10
CA GLY A 379 -5.10 -9.91 13.15
C GLY A 379 -3.77 -10.61 13.30
N PRO A 380 -3.59 -11.76 12.65
CA PRO A 380 -2.36 -12.54 12.74
C PRO A 380 -1.21 -11.94 11.94
N ILE A 381 -1.47 -11.03 10.99
CA ILE A 381 -0.47 -10.42 10.11
C ILE A 381 -0.16 -9.01 10.60
N ILE A 382 1.13 -8.70 10.74
CA ILE A 382 1.61 -7.34 11.04
C ILE A 382 1.83 -6.62 9.71
N ILE A 383 0.98 -5.64 9.42
CA ILE A 383 0.96 -5.01 8.12
C ILE A 383 1.64 -3.63 8.09
N SER A 384 1.76 -2.97 9.24
CA SER A 384 2.24 -1.59 9.36
C SER A 384 3.60 -1.35 8.71
N TYR A 385 4.57 -2.25 8.92
CA TYR A 385 5.90 -2.10 8.34
C TYR A 385 5.95 -2.43 6.86
N ILE A 386 5.07 -3.32 6.38
CA ILE A 386 4.90 -3.61 4.95
C ILE A 386 4.36 -2.36 4.24
N TYR A 387 3.36 -1.72 4.84
CA TYR A 387 2.78 -0.49 4.31
C TYR A 387 3.80 0.65 4.26
N LEU A 388 4.64 0.79 5.28
CA LEU A 388 5.71 1.77 5.28
C LEU A 388 6.67 1.57 4.10
N VAL A 389 7.13 0.33 3.88
CA VAL A 389 8.06 0.03 2.78
C VAL A 389 7.39 0.26 1.42
N ILE A 390 6.15 -0.17 1.24
CA ILE A 390 5.39 0.05 -0.01
C ILE A 390 5.18 1.54 -0.26
N GLY A 391 4.76 2.30 0.77
CA GLY A 391 4.51 3.73 0.64
C GLY A 391 5.75 4.54 0.28
N VAL A 392 6.90 4.17 0.82
CA VAL A 392 8.19 4.80 0.48
C VAL A 392 8.67 4.36 -0.91
N ALA A 393 8.57 3.07 -1.22
CA ALA A 393 9.13 2.51 -2.45
C ALA A 393 8.30 2.87 -3.70
N THR A 394 6.97 2.90 -3.61
CA THR A 394 6.11 3.10 -4.77
C THR A 394 6.43 4.38 -5.56
N PRO A 395 6.51 5.58 -4.96
CA PRO A 395 6.88 6.78 -5.70
C PRO A 395 8.28 6.73 -6.30
N LEU A 396 9.23 6.14 -5.58
CA LEU A 396 10.61 6.00 -6.05
C LEU A 396 10.72 5.03 -7.23
N LEU A 397 10.01 3.90 -7.19
CA LEU A 397 10.02 2.91 -8.27
C LEU A 397 9.31 3.41 -9.52
N ILE A 398 8.17 4.13 -9.37
CA ILE A 398 7.37 4.60 -10.50
C ILE A 398 8.09 5.71 -11.28
N ASN A 399 8.54 6.77 -10.59
CA ASN A 399 9.12 7.94 -11.28
C ASN A 399 10.35 8.55 -10.59
N GLY A 400 10.93 7.87 -9.61
CA GLY A 400 12.08 8.36 -8.87
C GLY A 400 11.76 9.42 -7.82
N SER A 401 10.49 9.70 -7.52
CA SER A 401 10.09 10.77 -6.62
C SER A 401 10.31 10.44 -5.15
N LEU A 402 10.83 11.41 -4.40
CA LEU A 402 11.08 11.33 -2.96
C LEU A 402 9.82 11.64 -2.11
N VAL A 403 8.64 11.83 -2.71
CA VAL A 403 7.42 12.19 -1.95
C VAL A 403 7.07 11.15 -0.87
N GLY A 404 7.30 9.85 -1.12
CA GLY A 404 7.09 8.80 -0.12
C GLY A 404 8.02 8.94 1.08
N VAL A 405 9.29 9.23 0.83
CA VAL A 405 10.30 9.47 1.88
C VAL A 405 9.98 10.73 2.67
N ILE A 406 9.57 11.80 2.01
CA ILE A 406 9.23 13.08 2.64
C ILE A 406 7.97 12.94 3.50
N SER A 407 6.91 12.36 2.94
CA SER A 407 5.62 12.25 3.61
C SER A 407 5.67 11.34 4.83
N LEU A 408 6.29 10.15 4.70
CA LEU A 408 6.35 9.17 5.80
C LEU A 408 7.56 9.39 6.69
N GLY A 409 8.75 9.64 6.11
CA GLY A 409 9.97 9.83 6.88
C GLY A 409 9.89 11.02 7.82
N LEU A 410 9.40 12.15 7.36
CA LEU A 410 9.31 13.39 8.16
C LEU A 410 7.87 13.80 8.47
N GLY A 411 6.99 13.87 7.44
CA GLY A 411 5.65 14.41 7.60
C GLY A 411 4.84 13.69 8.67
N ASP A 412 4.58 12.40 8.47
CA ASP A 412 3.83 11.57 9.41
C ASP A 412 4.53 11.45 10.78
N SER A 413 5.86 11.39 10.79
CA SER A 413 6.61 11.30 12.04
C SER A 413 6.42 12.55 12.90
N LEU A 414 6.58 13.75 12.33
CA LEU A 414 6.44 15.00 13.07
C LEU A 414 4.98 15.31 13.38
N ALA A 415 4.03 14.98 12.48
CA ALA A 415 2.60 15.08 12.74
C ALA A 415 2.21 14.31 14.01
N SER A 416 2.67 13.06 14.08
CA SER A 416 2.38 12.19 15.23
C SER A 416 3.06 12.66 16.52
N ILE A 417 4.35 13.07 16.48
CA ILE A 417 5.08 13.56 17.65
C ILE A 417 4.46 14.85 18.19
N VAL A 418 4.20 15.83 17.31
CA VAL A 418 3.61 17.12 17.68
C VAL A 418 2.17 16.94 18.12
N GLY A 419 1.36 16.17 17.37
CA GLY A 419 -0.03 15.91 17.69
C GLY A 419 -0.21 15.25 19.06
N ASN A 420 0.65 14.27 19.40
CA ASN A 420 0.58 13.61 20.70
C ASN A 420 1.11 14.47 21.86
N ARG A 421 2.12 15.32 21.64
CA ARG A 421 2.77 16.09 22.71
C ARG A 421 2.11 17.44 22.94
N TRP A 422 1.66 18.11 21.88
CA TRP A 422 1.15 19.49 21.92
C TRP A 422 -0.24 19.65 21.31
N GLY A 423 -0.82 18.57 20.72
CA GLY A 423 -2.15 18.62 20.10
C GLY A 423 -3.25 18.87 21.13
N ARG A 424 -3.96 19.98 20.98
CA ARG A 424 -5.11 20.38 21.81
C ARG A 424 -6.42 20.36 21.05
N HIS A 425 -6.36 20.64 19.76
CA HIS A 425 -7.53 20.77 18.89
C HIS A 425 -7.59 19.59 17.92
N LYS A 426 -8.64 18.77 18.06
CA LYS A 426 -8.86 17.59 17.22
C LYS A 426 -9.66 17.93 15.98
N TRP A 427 -9.35 17.26 14.86
CA TRP A 427 -10.23 17.23 13.72
C TRP A 427 -11.55 16.54 14.06
N PRO A 428 -12.72 17.05 13.57
CA PRO A 428 -13.99 16.37 13.76
C PRO A 428 -13.93 14.92 13.28
N GLY A 429 -14.45 13.98 14.07
CA GLY A 429 -14.54 12.56 13.71
C GLY A 429 -13.22 11.78 13.69
N THR A 430 -12.08 12.39 14.06
CA THR A 430 -10.79 11.69 14.13
C THR A 430 -10.06 11.96 15.45
N ASN A 431 -9.05 11.16 15.75
CA ASN A 431 -8.12 11.40 16.87
C ASN A 431 -6.94 12.27 16.50
N LYS A 432 -6.83 12.69 15.23
CA LYS A 432 -5.75 13.54 14.72
C LYS A 432 -6.00 15.01 15.10
N THR A 433 -4.95 15.82 15.12
CA THR A 433 -5.00 17.19 15.63
C THR A 433 -4.61 18.21 14.58
N TYR A 434 -5.14 19.44 14.67
CA TYR A 434 -4.74 20.54 13.80
C TYR A 434 -3.24 20.87 13.93
N GLU A 435 -2.70 20.79 15.14
CA GLU A 435 -1.28 21.02 15.42
C GLU A 435 -0.41 19.95 14.75
N GLY A 436 -0.85 18.68 14.76
CA GLY A 436 -0.21 17.60 14.04
C GLY A 436 -0.22 17.83 12.54
N THR A 437 -1.37 18.21 11.97
CA THR A 437 -1.48 18.56 10.54
C THR A 437 -0.57 19.74 10.17
N ALA A 438 -0.51 20.79 10.99
CA ALA A 438 0.40 21.92 10.77
C ALA A 438 1.87 21.48 10.78
N ALA A 439 2.23 20.58 11.70
CA ALA A 439 3.58 20.00 11.77
C ALA A 439 3.90 19.15 10.52
N PHE A 440 2.93 18.37 10.01
CA PHE A 440 3.07 17.64 8.75
C PHE A 440 3.39 18.60 7.60
N VAL A 441 2.57 19.63 7.42
CA VAL A 441 2.72 20.60 6.34
C VAL A 441 4.06 21.34 6.44
N ALA A 442 4.43 21.80 7.63
CA ALA A 442 5.70 22.50 7.85
C ALA A 442 6.90 21.60 7.56
N ALA A 443 6.89 20.35 8.07
CA ALA A 443 7.97 19.40 7.87
C ALA A 443 8.15 19.01 6.41
N THR A 444 7.06 18.68 5.73
CA THR A 444 7.11 18.31 4.30
C THR A 444 7.49 19.48 3.42
N ALA A 445 7.03 20.70 3.73
CA ALA A 445 7.41 21.90 3.00
C ALA A 445 8.89 22.22 3.17
N VAL A 446 9.41 22.25 4.39
CA VAL A 446 10.85 22.51 4.66
C VAL A 446 11.72 21.45 3.98
N CYS A 447 11.36 20.18 4.11
CA CYS A 447 12.09 19.10 3.47
C CYS A 447 12.02 19.17 1.95
N GLY A 448 10.82 19.40 1.36
CA GLY A 448 10.62 19.55 -0.07
C GLY A 448 11.40 20.73 -0.66
N LEU A 449 11.42 21.88 0.03
CA LEU A 449 12.22 23.05 -0.34
C LEU A 449 13.73 22.74 -0.28
N SER A 450 14.17 22.04 0.76
CA SER A 450 15.57 21.61 0.90
C SER A 450 15.96 20.64 -0.21
N PHE A 451 15.11 19.66 -0.53
CA PHE A 451 15.36 18.71 -1.61
C PHE A 451 15.34 19.40 -2.98
N LYS A 452 14.46 20.38 -3.19
CA LYS A 452 14.46 21.22 -4.40
C LYS A 452 15.78 21.96 -4.55
N ARG A 453 16.32 22.51 -3.45
CA ARG A 453 17.56 23.30 -3.47
C ARG A 453 18.83 22.46 -3.60
N PHE A 454 18.90 21.30 -2.91
CA PHE A 454 20.15 20.54 -2.74
C PHE A 454 20.20 19.23 -3.52
N LEU A 455 19.06 18.65 -3.85
CA LEU A 455 18.97 17.35 -4.54
C LEU A 455 18.44 17.47 -5.97
N GLY A 456 17.93 18.65 -6.38
CA GLY A 456 17.32 18.83 -7.69
C GLY A 456 15.93 18.17 -7.81
N GLU A 457 15.33 17.76 -6.70
CA GLU A 457 13.96 17.25 -6.67
C GLU A 457 12.96 18.41 -6.83
N PHE A 458 11.77 18.18 -7.38
CA PHE A 458 10.73 19.20 -7.59
C PHE A 458 11.17 20.43 -8.44
N THR A 459 12.18 20.30 -9.30
CA THR A 459 12.63 21.38 -10.18
C THR A 459 11.55 21.83 -11.16
N ASP A 460 10.69 20.92 -11.54
CA ASP A 460 9.54 21.04 -12.44
C ASP A 460 8.29 21.66 -11.78
N VAL A 461 8.32 21.87 -10.47
CA VAL A 461 7.18 22.41 -9.69
C VAL A 461 7.55 23.77 -9.10
N SER A 462 6.69 24.79 -9.23
CA SER A 462 6.91 26.11 -8.60
C SER A 462 6.84 26.02 -7.06
N TYR A 463 7.38 27.00 -6.37
CA TYR A 463 7.34 27.03 -4.89
C TYR A 463 5.92 27.03 -4.33
N ILE A 464 5.01 27.77 -4.96
CA ILE A 464 3.59 27.84 -4.54
C ILE A 464 2.92 26.47 -4.75
N LYS A 465 3.13 25.84 -5.90
CA LYS A 465 2.61 24.49 -6.16
C LYS A 465 3.16 23.47 -5.17
N LEU A 466 4.46 23.52 -4.82
CA LEU A 466 5.06 22.65 -3.81
C LEU A 466 4.41 22.83 -2.43
N LEU A 467 4.18 24.07 -2.00
CA LEU A 467 3.47 24.34 -0.76
C LEU A 467 2.02 23.83 -0.80
N SER A 468 1.35 23.97 -1.94
CA SER A 468 -0.01 23.43 -2.12
C SER A 468 -0.04 21.89 -2.04
N ILE A 469 0.95 21.21 -2.63
CA ILE A 469 1.10 19.74 -2.52
C ILE A 469 1.23 19.32 -1.05
N CYS A 470 2.09 20.01 -0.29
CA CYS A 470 2.28 19.74 1.13
C CYS A 470 1.01 20.00 1.94
N LEU A 471 0.31 21.09 1.64
CA LEU A 471 -0.93 21.47 2.31
C LEU A 471 -2.05 20.46 2.06
N PHE A 472 -2.33 20.11 0.80
CA PHE A 472 -3.36 19.12 0.48
C PHE A 472 -3.06 17.74 1.09
N SER A 473 -1.79 17.32 1.07
CA SER A 473 -1.37 16.05 1.67
C SER A 473 -1.53 16.07 3.19
N GLY A 474 -1.18 17.17 3.86
CA GLY A 474 -1.36 17.32 5.30
C GLY A 474 -2.83 17.41 5.72
N LEU A 475 -3.66 18.13 4.97
CA LEU A 475 -5.11 18.17 5.21
C LEU A 475 -5.75 16.80 5.04
N LEU A 476 -5.31 16.03 4.03
CA LEU A 476 -5.80 14.67 3.84
C LEU A 476 -5.31 13.73 4.95
N GLU A 477 -4.06 13.85 5.37
CA GLU A 477 -3.53 13.11 6.51
C GLU A 477 -4.37 13.34 7.76
N GLY A 478 -4.71 14.60 8.09
CA GLY A 478 -5.50 14.96 9.27
C GLY A 478 -6.94 14.42 9.25
N ASN A 479 -7.56 14.23 8.09
CA ASN A 479 -8.98 13.90 7.96
C ASN A 479 -9.28 12.46 7.57
N SER A 480 -8.31 11.70 7.01
CA SER A 480 -8.57 10.35 6.52
C SER A 480 -8.38 9.28 7.60
N VAL A 481 -9.12 8.17 7.45
CA VAL A 481 -9.00 6.96 8.28
C VAL A 481 -8.35 5.78 7.54
N LEU A 482 -8.16 5.88 6.22
CA LEU A 482 -7.36 4.91 5.49
C LEU A 482 -5.90 4.96 5.99
N ASN A 483 -5.18 3.84 5.87
CA ASN A 483 -3.80 3.78 6.32
C ASN A 483 -2.96 4.87 5.62
N ASP A 484 -2.41 5.78 6.43
CA ASP A 484 -1.62 6.93 5.99
C ASP A 484 -0.33 6.52 5.24
N ASN A 485 0.27 5.39 5.61
CA ASN A 485 1.46 4.85 4.92
C ASN A 485 1.20 4.48 3.44
N ILE A 486 -0.04 4.21 3.06
CA ILE A 486 -0.41 3.95 1.65
C ILE A 486 -0.99 5.19 1.01
N LEU A 487 -1.97 5.81 1.69
CA LEU A 487 -2.74 6.91 1.13
C LEU A 487 -1.86 8.12 0.81
N ILE A 488 -1.09 8.58 1.80
CA ILE A 488 -0.43 9.89 1.69
C ILE A 488 0.70 9.89 0.66
N PRO A 489 1.61 8.89 0.58
CA PRO A 489 2.62 8.86 -0.47
C PRO A 489 2.02 8.80 -1.88
N ALA A 490 1.01 7.96 -2.09
CA ALA A 490 0.35 7.82 -3.39
C ALA A 490 -0.39 9.08 -3.78
N PHE A 491 -1.15 9.68 -2.85
CA PHE A 491 -1.85 10.95 -3.06
C PHE A 491 -0.87 12.09 -3.36
N MET A 492 0.20 12.23 -2.56
CA MET A 492 1.21 13.27 -2.76
C MET A 492 1.91 13.14 -4.12
N LEU A 493 2.14 11.89 -4.59
CA LEU A 493 2.66 11.62 -5.92
C LEU A 493 1.70 12.09 -7.01
N ILE A 494 0.42 11.74 -6.89
CA ILE A 494 -0.63 12.15 -7.84
C ILE A 494 -0.72 13.67 -7.91
N VAL A 495 -0.82 14.34 -6.77
CA VAL A 495 -0.94 15.82 -6.71
C VAL A 495 0.30 16.50 -7.30
N ARG A 496 1.50 15.95 -7.03
CA ARG A 496 2.74 16.44 -7.64
C ARG A 496 2.66 16.41 -9.17
N GLU A 497 2.27 15.29 -9.74
CA GLU A 497 2.22 15.13 -11.21
C GLU A 497 1.08 15.93 -11.85
N VAL A 498 -0.04 16.07 -11.16
CA VAL A 498 -1.18 16.91 -11.63
C VAL A 498 -0.79 18.38 -11.61
N PHE A 499 -0.05 18.85 -10.60
CA PHE A 499 0.37 20.24 -10.46
C PHE A 499 1.64 20.60 -11.26
N LYS A 500 2.34 19.62 -11.82
CA LYS A 500 3.47 19.82 -12.74
C LYS A 500 3.03 20.49 -14.03
#